data_d9efd07a9585f1f2e9c2d4298b7fad0c
#
_entry.id   d9efd07a9585f1f2e9c2d4298b7fad0c
#
_cell.length_a   1.000
_cell.length_b   1.000
_cell.length_c   1.000
_cell.angle_alpha   90.00
_cell.angle_beta   90.00
_cell.angle_gamma   90.00
#
_symmetry.space_group_name_H-M   'P 1'
#
loop_
_entity.id
_entity.type
_entity.pdbx_description
1 polymer ?
#
loop_
_entity_poly.entity_id
_entity_poly.type
_entity_poly.pdbx_seq_one_letter_code
_entity_poly.pdbx_strand_id
1 'polypeptide(L)'
;FCRTLIEQDLIPDDVTIQVLTQARPHIIEKTFKAIEGAKNVIVHLYNSTSFAQRQQVFRKSKEEILKIAVDGAELLNKMADEYGVPYRFEYSPESFTGTEVDYALEVCNAVIDVWKPTPDRKVIINLPATVEMSLPHVYASQIEYMSKNLHDRENIILSLHPHNDRGCG
;
A
#
# COMPACT_ATOMS: atom_id res chain seq x y z
N PHE A 1 6.34 -9.86 -18.44
CA PHE A 1 7.50 -9.00 -18.13
C PHE A 1 8.21 -9.46 -16.85
N CYS A 2 7.60 -9.39 -15.64
CA CYS A 2 8.25 -9.82 -14.39
C CYS A 2 8.83 -11.24 -14.48
N ARG A 3 8.03 -12.19 -14.97
CA ARG A 3 8.50 -13.59 -15.13
C ARG A 3 9.76 -13.69 -15.97
N THR A 4 9.83 -12.97 -17.10
CA THR A 4 11.00 -12.98 -17.98
C THR A 4 12.25 -12.47 -17.25
N LEU A 5 12.14 -11.38 -16.49
CA LEU A 5 13.26 -10.84 -15.72
C LEU A 5 13.77 -11.81 -14.66
N ILE A 6 12.85 -12.48 -13.97
CA ILE A 6 13.18 -13.44 -12.91
C ILE A 6 13.77 -14.73 -13.48
N GLU A 7 13.12 -15.31 -14.49
CA GLU A 7 13.53 -16.59 -15.10
C GLU A 7 14.86 -16.51 -15.85
N GLN A 8 15.21 -15.33 -16.35
CA GLN A 8 16.48 -15.08 -17.04
C GLN A 8 17.57 -14.48 -16.14
N ASP A 9 17.31 -14.40 -14.82
CA ASP A 9 18.22 -13.83 -13.81
C ASP A 9 18.75 -12.42 -14.20
N LEU A 10 17.84 -11.57 -14.68
CA LEU A 10 18.17 -10.21 -15.16
C LEU A 10 18.04 -9.15 -14.05
N ILE A 11 17.66 -9.53 -12.83
CA ILE A 11 17.53 -8.62 -11.69
C ILE A 11 18.78 -8.75 -10.82
N PRO A 12 19.60 -7.70 -10.68
CA PRO A 12 20.76 -7.72 -9.81
C PRO A 12 20.39 -8.05 -8.36
N ASP A 13 21.29 -8.71 -7.62
CA ASP A 13 21.03 -9.17 -6.25
C ASP A 13 20.75 -8.05 -5.25
N ASP A 14 21.23 -6.85 -5.49
CA ASP A 14 21.03 -5.65 -4.67
C ASP A 14 19.78 -4.85 -5.06
N VAL A 15 19.04 -5.29 -6.08
CA VAL A 15 17.81 -4.63 -6.54
C VAL A 15 16.57 -5.28 -5.93
N THR A 16 15.73 -4.46 -5.31
CA THR A 16 14.41 -4.86 -4.86
C THR A 16 13.38 -4.44 -5.90
N ILE A 17 12.63 -5.39 -6.44
CA ILE A 17 11.52 -5.07 -7.34
C ILE A 17 10.27 -4.75 -6.54
N GLN A 18 9.46 -3.81 -7.03
CA GLN A 18 8.15 -3.49 -6.46
C GLN A 18 7.05 -3.85 -7.44
N VAL A 19 6.04 -4.55 -6.97
CA VAL A 19 4.87 -4.94 -7.75
C VAL A 19 3.60 -4.46 -7.09
N LEU A 20 2.74 -3.84 -7.89
CA LEU A 20 1.47 -3.28 -7.43
C LEU A 20 0.35 -4.31 -7.58
N THR A 21 -0.45 -4.48 -6.53
CA THR A 21 -1.61 -5.39 -6.53
C THR A 21 -2.83 -4.73 -5.90
N GLN A 22 -3.95 -4.83 -6.59
CA GLN A 22 -5.23 -4.40 -6.03
C GLN A 22 -5.71 -5.39 -4.96
N ALA A 23 -6.40 -4.91 -3.93
CA ALA A 23 -6.98 -5.74 -2.86
C ALA A 23 -8.14 -6.61 -3.37
N ARG A 24 -7.85 -7.53 -4.28
CA ARG A 24 -8.75 -8.53 -4.85
C ARG A 24 -8.04 -9.89 -4.89
N PRO A 25 -8.63 -10.95 -4.34
CA PRO A 25 -7.96 -12.25 -4.21
C PRO A 25 -7.30 -12.75 -5.49
N HIS A 26 -8.03 -12.77 -6.60
CA HIS A 26 -7.51 -13.27 -7.87
C HIS A 26 -6.37 -12.42 -8.47
N ILE A 27 -6.28 -11.11 -8.13
CA ILE A 27 -5.18 -10.24 -8.54
C ILE A 27 -3.96 -10.50 -7.66
N ILE A 28 -4.16 -10.61 -6.34
CA ILE A 28 -3.09 -10.93 -5.39
C ILE A 28 -2.44 -12.27 -5.75
N GLU A 29 -3.24 -13.33 -5.98
CA GLU A 29 -2.74 -14.63 -6.39
C GLU A 29 -1.91 -14.57 -7.69
N LYS A 30 -2.38 -13.82 -8.69
CA LYS A 30 -1.62 -13.62 -9.94
C LYS A 30 -0.32 -12.86 -9.70
N THR A 31 -0.34 -11.89 -8.79
CA THR A 31 0.86 -11.13 -8.43
C THR A 31 1.92 -12.04 -7.83
N PHE A 32 1.56 -12.89 -6.86
CA PHE A 32 2.50 -13.85 -6.26
C PHE A 32 3.06 -14.85 -7.29
N LYS A 33 2.22 -15.36 -8.18
CA LYS A 33 2.70 -16.18 -9.30
C LYS A 33 3.66 -15.45 -10.23
N ALA A 34 3.46 -14.14 -10.43
CA ALA A 34 4.32 -13.33 -11.29
C ALA A 34 5.70 -13.05 -10.68
N ILE A 35 5.82 -13.04 -9.35
CA ILE A 35 7.06 -12.76 -8.62
C ILE A 35 7.73 -14.02 -8.03
N GLU A 36 7.16 -15.18 -8.26
CA GLU A 36 7.74 -16.45 -7.79
C GLU A 36 9.21 -16.58 -8.23
N GLY A 37 10.09 -16.87 -7.27
CA GLY A 37 11.54 -16.99 -7.49
C GLY A 37 12.32 -15.65 -7.46
N ALA A 38 11.65 -14.52 -7.28
CA ALA A 38 12.36 -13.25 -7.08
C ALA A 38 13.01 -13.18 -5.69
N LYS A 39 14.23 -12.63 -5.60
CA LYS A 39 15.01 -12.60 -4.35
C LYS A 39 14.52 -11.51 -3.39
N ASN A 40 14.31 -10.30 -3.88
CA ASN A 40 13.94 -9.13 -3.08
C ASN A 40 12.70 -8.46 -3.69
N VAL A 41 11.58 -8.46 -2.96
CA VAL A 41 10.31 -7.96 -3.48
C VAL A 41 9.58 -7.10 -2.45
N ILE A 42 9.04 -5.98 -2.90
CA ILE A 42 7.98 -5.24 -2.22
C ILE A 42 6.66 -5.57 -2.92
N VAL A 43 5.69 -6.09 -2.18
CA VAL A 43 4.32 -6.29 -2.67
C VAL A 43 3.48 -5.11 -2.19
N HIS A 44 3.06 -4.27 -3.13
CA HIS A 44 2.34 -3.03 -2.87
C HIS A 44 0.84 -3.25 -3.03
N LEU A 45 0.14 -3.39 -1.92
CA LEU A 45 -1.31 -3.53 -1.85
C LEU A 45 -1.98 -2.16 -1.90
N TYR A 46 -3.06 -2.02 -2.65
CA TYR A 46 -3.89 -0.82 -2.62
C TYR A 46 -5.38 -1.10 -2.76
N ASN A 47 -6.17 -0.22 -2.21
CA ASN A 47 -7.59 -0.06 -2.54
C ASN A 47 -7.99 1.41 -2.36
N SER A 48 -8.98 1.83 -3.13
CA SER A 48 -9.45 3.22 -3.07
C SER A 48 -10.28 3.46 -1.83
N THR A 49 -9.98 4.55 -1.13
CA THR A 49 -10.61 4.94 0.14
C THR A 49 -11.37 6.26 0.07
N SER A 50 -11.23 7.03 -1.03
CA SER A 50 -11.80 8.36 -1.15
C SER A 50 -13.33 8.37 -1.08
N PHE A 51 -13.88 9.48 -0.58
CA PHE A 51 -15.33 9.68 -0.48
C PHE A 51 -16.02 9.46 -1.84
N ALA A 52 -15.51 10.08 -2.90
CA ALA A 52 -16.11 9.97 -4.23
C ALA A 52 -16.15 8.53 -4.75
N GLN A 53 -15.07 7.77 -4.55
CA GLN A 53 -15.03 6.38 -5.02
C GLN A 53 -15.92 5.46 -4.16
N ARG A 54 -15.95 5.67 -2.86
CA ARG A 54 -16.87 4.92 -2.00
C ARG A 54 -18.31 5.10 -2.42
N GLN A 55 -18.73 6.35 -2.70
CA GLN A 55 -20.12 6.68 -3.02
C GLN A 55 -20.52 6.34 -4.46
N GLN A 56 -19.67 6.65 -5.42
CA GLN A 56 -20.04 6.60 -6.84
C GLN A 56 -19.61 5.32 -7.55
N VAL A 57 -18.46 4.75 -7.16
CA VAL A 57 -17.87 3.58 -7.83
C VAL A 57 -18.23 2.31 -7.08
N PHE A 58 -17.84 2.21 -5.80
CA PHE A 58 -18.04 0.98 -5.05
C PHE A 58 -19.44 0.88 -4.43
N ARG A 59 -20.06 2.01 -4.11
CA ARG A 59 -21.34 2.10 -3.38
C ARG A 59 -21.27 1.32 -2.08
N LYS A 60 -20.19 1.54 -1.32
CA LYS A 60 -19.86 0.83 -0.09
C LYS A 60 -19.64 1.79 1.07
N SER A 61 -19.92 1.29 2.27
CA SER A 61 -19.66 2.01 3.52
C SER A 61 -18.16 2.07 3.82
N LYS A 62 -17.78 2.88 4.81
CA LYS A 62 -16.39 2.94 5.31
C LYS A 62 -15.93 1.59 5.83
N GLU A 63 -16.78 0.89 6.58
CA GLU A 63 -16.50 -0.42 7.17
C GLU A 63 -16.28 -1.48 6.08
N GLU A 64 -17.07 -1.45 5.02
CA GLU A 64 -16.90 -2.38 3.89
C GLU A 64 -15.59 -2.13 3.12
N ILE A 65 -15.20 -0.87 2.94
CA ILE A 65 -13.93 -0.51 2.28
C ILE A 65 -12.73 -0.86 3.17
N LEU A 66 -12.81 -0.60 4.48
CA LEU A 66 -11.81 -1.01 5.45
C LEU A 66 -11.63 -2.54 5.42
N LYS A 67 -12.74 -3.27 5.40
CA LYS A 67 -12.69 -4.72 5.31
C LYS A 67 -11.96 -5.21 4.06
N ILE A 68 -12.10 -4.56 2.91
CA ILE A 68 -11.35 -4.91 1.69
C ILE A 68 -9.84 -4.77 1.91
N ALA A 69 -9.40 -3.71 2.60
CA ALA A 69 -7.99 -3.50 2.92
C ALA A 69 -7.46 -4.59 3.86
N VAL A 70 -8.19 -4.90 4.92
CA VAL A 70 -7.84 -5.93 5.92
C VAL A 70 -7.80 -7.32 5.28
N ASP A 71 -8.85 -7.72 4.56
CA ASP A 71 -8.89 -9.02 3.86
C ASP A 71 -7.72 -9.16 2.87
N GLY A 72 -7.36 -8.07 2.17
CA GLY A 72 -6.20 -8.03 1.28
C GLY A 72 -4.89 -8.19 2.02
N ALA A 73 -4.72 -7.51 3.16
CA ALA A 73 -3.53 -7.60 3.99
C ALA A 73 -3.35 -9.00 4.60
N GLU A 74 -4.42 -9.62 5.08
CA GLU A 74 -4.42 -11.00 5.58
C GLU A 74 -4.02 -11.99 4.48
N LEU A 75 -4.55 -11.81 3.26
CA LEU A 75 -4.21 -12.65 2.14
C LEU A 75 -2.74 -12.51 1.74
N LEU A 76 -2.16 -11.29 1.80
CA LEU A 76 -0.73 -11.09 1.57
C LEU A 76 0.12 -11.87 2.57
N ASN A 77 -0.21 -11.81 3.88
CA ASN A 77 0.48 -12.60 4.89
C ASN A 77 0.44 -14.10 4.55
N LYS A 78 -0.76 -14.62 4.28
CA LYS A 78 -0.95 -16.03 3.93
C LYS A 78 -0.11 -16.45 2.72
N MET A 79 -0.18 -15.68 1.64
CA MET A 79 0.57 -15.95 0.42
C MET A 79 2.08 -15.88 0.65
N ALA A 80 2.56 -14.90 1.42
CA ALA A 80 3.99 -14.79 1.75
C ALA A 80 4.49 -16.00 2.54
N ASP A 81 3.71 -16.51 3.50
CA ASP A 81 4.03 -17.71 4.26
C ASP A 81 4.07 -18.94 3.33
N GLU A 82 3.11 -19.08 2.41
CA GLU A 82 3.06 -20.18 1.44
C GLU A 82 4.27 -20.19 0.48
N TYR A 83 4.71 -19.01 0.03
CA TYR A 83 5.85 -18.87 -0.89
C TYR A 83 7.21 -18.86 -0.18
N GLY A 84 7.24 -18.68 1.15
CA GLY A 84 8.45 -18.77 1.97
C GLY A 84 9.54 -17.72 1.64
N VAL A 85 9.18 -16.60 1.06
CA VAL A 85 10.09 -15.50 0.70
C VAL A 85 9.88 -14.33 1.66
N PRO A 86 10.93 -13.65 2.14
CA PRO A 86 10.79 -12.49 3.03
C PRO A 86 10.33 -11.24 2.25
N TYR A 87 9.07 -11.23 1.84
CA TYR A 87 8.47 -10.08 1.19
C TYR A 87 8.37 -8.89 2.15
N ARG A 88 8.63 -7.70 1.62
CA ARG A 88 8.24 -6.45 2.27
C ARG A 88 6.88 -6.03 1.74
N PHE A 89 6.03 -5.53 2.62
CA PHE A 89 4.71 -5.05 2.23
C PHE A 89 4.64 -3.54 2.22
N GLU A 90 3.88 -3.04 1.27
CA GLU A 90 3.50 -1.65 1.15
C GLU A 90 1.98 -1.55 1.00
N TYR A 91 1.37 -0.56 1.64
CA TYR A 91 -0.05 -0.28 1.50
C TYR A 91 -0.30 1.17 1.10
N SER A 92 -1.24 1.37 0.17
CA SER A 92 -1.77 2.69 -0.19
C SER A 92 -3.28 2.76 -0.01
N PRO A 93 -3.80 3.68 0.83
CA PRO A 93 -5.17 4.15 0.72
C PRO A 93 -5.26 5.05 -0.52
N GLU A 94 -5.56 4.46 -1.67
CA GLU A 94 -5.59 5.16 -2.96
C GLU A 94 -6.52 6.36 -2.91
N SER A 95 -6.12 7.47 -3.55
CA SER A 95 -6.79 8.77 -3.44
C SER A 95 -6.83 9.30 -2.00
N PHE A 96 -5.70 9.20 -1.28
CA PHE A 96 -5.56 9.65 0.10
C PHE A 96 -6.02 11.09 0.31
N THR A 97 -5.65 12.00 -0.60
CA THR A 97 -6.06 13.43 -0.51
C THR A 97 -7.55 13.66 -0.68
N GLY A 98 -8.29 12.71 -1.23
CA GLY A 98 -9.75 12.71 -1.34
C GLY A 98 -10.46 11.87 -0.27
N THR A 99 -9.69 11.37 0.70
CA THR A 99 -10.16 10.58 1.84
C THR A 99 -10.16 11.45 3.10
N GLU A 100 -11.13 11.31 3.97
CA GLU A 100 -11.10 11.93 5.29
C GLU A 100 -9.86 11.41 6.05
N VAL A 101 -9.02 12.31 6.57
CA VAL A 101 -7.72 11.95 7.12
C VAL A 101 -7.83 10.96 8.29
N ASP A 102 -8.84 11.13 9.15
CA ASP A 102 -9.11 10.22 10.27
C ASP A 102 -9.47 8.81 9.78
N TYR A 103 -10.25 8.74 8.71
CA TYR A 103 -10.60 7.46 8.10
C TYR A 103 -9.41 6.81 7.38
N ALA A 104 -8.59 7.60 6.70
CA ALA A 104 -7.35 7.09 6.11
C ALA A 104 -6.41 6.52 7.18
N LEU A 105 -6.32 7.19 8.35
CA LEU A 105 -5.56 6.71 9.50
C LEU A 105 -6.13 5.39 10.03
N GLU A 106 -7.46 5.30 10.19
CA GLU A 106 -8.14 4.08 10.64
C GLU A 106 -7.82 2.89 9.73
N VAL A 107 -7.93 3.06 8.42
CA VAL A 107 -7.64 1.99 7.45
C VAL A 107 -6.16 1.60 7.48
N CYS A 108 -5.24 2.57 7.52
CA CYS A 108 -3.81 2.29 7.60
C CYS A 108 -3.46 1.53 8.88
N ASN A 109 -3.99 1.95 10.03
CA ASN A 109 -3.76 1.28 11.30
C ASN A 109 -4.31 -0.15 11.32
N ALA A 110 -5.50 -0.37 10.74
CA ALA A 110 -6.06 -1.72 10.59
C ALA A 110 -5.16 -2.65 9.77
N VAL A 111 -4.56 -2.15 8.68
CA VAL A 111 -3.59 -2.91 7.88
C VAL A 111 -2.28 -3.16 8.65
N ILE A 112 -1.76 -2.15 9.35
CA ILE A 112 -0.56 -2.27 10.20
C ILE A 112 -0.77 -3.35 11.27
N ASP A 113 -1.93 -3.36 11.92
CA ASP A 113 -2.28 -4.33 12.96
C ASP A 113 -2.37 -5.76 12.44
N VAL A 114 -2.69 -5.96 11.15
CA VAL A 114 -2.62 -7.27 10.47
C VAL A 114 -1.17 -7.68 10.21
N TRP A 115 -0.35 -6.75 9.70
CA TRP A 115 1.02 -7.08 9.28
C TRP A 115 2.03 -7.13 10.43
N LYS A 116 1.74 -6.45 11.54
CA LYS A 116 2.57 -6.43 12.76
C LYS A 116 4.04 -6.19 12.44
N PRO A 117 4.39 -5.00 11.96
CA PRO A 117 5.77 -4.68 11.59
C PRO A 117 6.72 -4.79 12.78
N THR A 118 7.98 -5.09 12.47
CA THR A 118 9.06 -5.16 13.46
C THR A 118 10.26 -4.37 12.94
N PRO A 119 11.28 -4.08 13.79
CA PRO A 119 12.49 -3.41 13.32
C PRO A 119 13.16 -4.09 12.13
N ASP A 120 13.12 -5.42 12.07
CA ASP A 120 13.72 -6.23 10.99
C ASP A 120 12.79 -6.39 9.79
N ARG A 121 11.48 -6.20 9.98
CA ARG A 121 10.46 -6.31 8.95
C ARG A 121 9.56 -5.09 8.95
N LYS A 122 10.12 -3.95 8.58
CA LYS A 122 9.38 -2.71 8.41
C LYS A 122 8.40 -2.80 7.24
N VAL A 123 7.24 -2.18 7.39
CA VAL A 123 6.27 -2.00 6.30
C VAL A 123 6.28 -0.57 5.78
N ILE A 124 5.78 -0.38 4.59
CA ILE A 124 5.69 0.93 3.95
C ILE A 124 4.21 1.33 3.93
N ILE A 125 3.91 2.54 4.38
CA ILE A 125 2.63 3.20 4.18
C ILE A 125 2.86 4.32 3.19
N ASN A 126 2.26 4.20 2.02
CA ASN A 126 2.36 5.17 0.94
C ASN A 126 1.08 6.00 0.87
N LEU A 127 1.21 7.32 0.89
CA LEU A 127 0.10 8.26 0.97
C LEU A 127 -0.02 9.05 -0.35
N PRO A 128 -0.80 8.55 -1.34
CA PRO A 128 -0.81 9.13 -2.67
C PRO A 128 -1.76 10.33 -2.79
N ALA A 129 -1.23 11.44 -3.27
CA ALA A 129 -2.01 12.55 -3.80
C ALA A 129 -2.48 12.22 -5.23
N THR A 130 -3.22 11.12 -5.41
CA THR A 130 -3.69 10.61 -6.72
C THR A 130 -4.40 11.70 -7.52
N VAL A 131 -5.08 12.59 -6.82
CA VAL A 131 -5.57 13.87 -7.35
C VAL A 131 -5.09 14.96 -6.40
N GLU A 132 -4.39 15.97 -6.89
CA GLU A 132 -3.99 17.14 -6.11
C GLU A 132 -5.21 18.02 -5.80
N MET A 133 -5.88 17.76 -4.68
CA MET A 133 -7.12 18.43 -4.29
C MET A 133 -6.89 19.74 -3.54
N SER A 134 -5.68 19.98 -3.05
CA SER A 134 -5.34 21.12 -2.21
C SER A 134 -3.93 21.64 -2.49
N LEU A 135 -3.53 22.70 -1.79
CA LEU A 135 -2.17 23.24 -1.86
C LEU A 135 -1.17 22.33 -1.11
N PRO A 136 0.12 22.35 -1.47
CA PRO A 136 1.14 21.47 -0.89
C PRO A 136 1.22 21.47 0.63
N HIS A 137 1.03 22.63 1.28
CA HIS A 137 1.07 22.71 2.74
C HIS A 137 -0.09 21.95 3.43
N VAL A 138 -1.24 21.81 2.76
CA VAL A 138 -2.35 21.00 3.29
C VAL A 138 -1.98 19.53 3.24
N TYR A 139 -1.41 19.07 2.13
CA TYR A 139 -0.90 17.71 2.01
C TYR A 139 0.19 17.45 3.06
N ALA A 140 1.14 18.37 3.23
CA ALA A 140 2.18 18.27 4.27
C ALA A 140 1.58 18.13 5.68
N SER A 141 0.53 18.88 6.00
CA SER A 141 -0.17 18.78 7.29
C SER A 141 -0.88 17.42 7.46
N GLN A 142 -1.46 16.88 6.40
CA GLN A 142 -2.04 15.53 6.42
C GLN A 142 -0.96 14.46 6.66
N ILE A 143 0.19 14.59 6.01
CA ILE A 143 1.34 13.69 6.22
C ILE A 143 1.85 13.76 7.66
N GLU A 144 1.98 14.98 8.22
CA GLU A 144 2.37 15.18 9.62
C GLU A 144 1.39 14.51 10.59
N TYR A 145 0.09 14.68 10.34
CA TYR A 145 -0.96 14.02 11.13
C TYR A 145 -0.83 12.49 11.08
N MET A 146 -0.73 11.92 9.90
CA MET A 146 -0.52 10.48 9.73
C MET A 146 0.75 10.01 10.46
N SER A 147 1.87 10.72 10.27
CA SER A 147 3.15 10.38 10.91
C SER A 147 3.09 10.35 12.44
N LYS A 148 2.26 11.21 13.05
CA LYS A 148 2.11 11.28 14.51
C LYS A 148 1.16 10.24 15.10
N ASN A 149 0.27 9.68 14.29
CA ASN A 149 -0.85 8.86 14.79
C ASN A 149 -0.86 7.42 14.27
N LEU A 150 0.02 7.06 13.31
CA LEU A 150 0.17 5.67 12.87
C LEU A 150 0.66 4.78 14.00
N HIS A 151 0.05 3.59 14.13
CA HIS A 151 0.52 2.54 15.03
C HIS A 151 1.96 2.11 14.66
N ASP A 152 2.72 1.65 15.64
CA ASP A 152 4.10 1.13 15.44
C ASP A 152 4.98 2.03 14.56
N ARG A 153 4.87 3.35 14.74
CA ARG A 153 5.45 4.37 13.85
C ARG A 153 6.94 4.16 13.56
N GLU A 154 7.70 3.69 14.50
CA GLU A 154 9.15 3.39 14.39
C GLU A 154 9.45 2.25 13.39
N ASN A 155 8.47 1.38 13.16
CA ASN A 155 8.57 0.25 12.24
C ASN A 155 7.90 0.56 10.89
N ILE A 156 7.43 1.80 10.67
CA ILE A 156 6.78 2.25 9.44
C ILE A 156 7.72 3.15 8.64
N ILE A 157 7.86 2.84 7.37
CA ILE A 157 8.45 3.74 6.38
C ILE A 157 7.29 4.51 5.74
N LEU A 158 7.27 5.84 5.87
CA LEU A 158 6.32 6.67 5.13
C LEU A 158 6.86 6.93 3.73
N SER A 159 6.06 6.58 2.74
CA SER A 159 6.28 6.91 1.34
C SER A 159 5.34 8.04 0.93
N LEU A 160 5.88 9.10 0.35
CA LEU A 160 5.13 10.23 -0.15
C LEU A 160 5.00 10.11 -1.67
N HIS A 161 3.77 10.24 -2.15
CA HIS A 161 3.48 10.08 -3.58
C HIS A 161 2.71 11.32 -4.11
N PRO A 162 3.36 12.49 -4.17
CA PRO A 162 2.74 13.66 -4.77
C PRO A 162 2.66 13.50 -6.30
N HIS A 163 1.58 14.06 -6.86
CA HIS A 163 1.49 14.31 -8.29
C HIS A 163 1.81 15.79 -8.54
N ASN A 164 2.37 16.11 -9.69
CA ASN A 164 2.69 17.49 -10.05
C ASN A 164 1.66 18.06 -11.06
N ASP A 165 0.40 17.73 -10.89
CA ASP A 165 -0.68 18.09 -11.83
C ASP A 165 -0.95 19.60 -11.85
N ARG A 166 -0.61 20.29 -10.76
CA ARG A 166 -0.83 21.74 -10.57
C ARG A 166 0.45 22.56 -10.64
N GLY A 167 1.56 21.96 -11.01
CA GLY A 167 2.85 22.64 -11.09
C GLY A 167 3.44 23.03 -9.73
N CYS A 168 3.10 22.33 -8.66
CA CYS A 168 3.52 22.62 -7.29
C CYS A 168 4.67 21.73 -6.79
N GLY A 169 5.20 20.88 -7.65
CA GLY A 169 6.28 19.97 -7.30
C GLY A 169 7.59 20.66 -7.00
#